data_cb686ec449d2827f0812f29770de4893
#
_entry.id   cb686ec449d2827f0812f29770de4893
#
_cell.length_a   1.000
_cell.length_b   1.000
_cell.length_c   1.000
_cell.angle_alpha   90.00
_cell.angle_beta   90.00
_cell.angle_gamma   90.00
#
_symmetry.space_group_name_H-M   'P 1'
#
loop_
_entity.id
_entity.type
_entity.pdbx_description
1 polymer ?
#
loop_
_entity_poly.entity_id
_entity_poly.type
_entity_poly.pdbx_seq_one_letter_code
_entity_poly.pdbx_strand_id
1 'polypeptide(L)'
;EKKFVLGKNKEFFLKKFLLNNFFKKLYPSRKINSIYLDTLDYNFMKDNIDGISDRKKIRFRWYNNDTKNIFFEIKNKKNFVVLKTIHKIKKIKEKNFIDELKHHLKFSKINNHNYKFVLKVSYDRSYWISPDKKFRATIDTKINATAINNKKKTIFLPDTILEFKFLPNYELSFRNFINSKSNLLRVQKYSKYVRSFIALEDGGRFN
;
A
#
# COMPACT_ATOMS: atom_id res chain seq x y z
N GLU A 1 -10.46 -8.58 0.73
CA GLU A 1 -9.79 -7.41 1.33
C GLU A 1 -10.78 -6.25 1.40
N LYS A 2 -10.95 -5.63 2.57
CA LYS A 2 -11.78 -4.44 2.78
C LYS A 2 -10.94 -3.35 3.44
N LYS A 3 -11.11 -2.10 2.99
CA LYS A 3 -10.39 -0.94 3.51
C LYS A 3 -11.34 0.09 4.07
N PHE A 4 -10.90 0.71 5.15
CA PHE A 4 -11.58 1.81 5.81
C PHE A 4 -10.57 2.95 5.93
N VAL A 5 -10.96 4.12 5.46
CA VAL A 5 -10.12 5.31 5.45
C VAL A 5 -10.69 6.31 6.45
N LEU A 6 -9.86 6.69 7.40
CA LEU A 6 -10.19 7.67 8.40
C LEU A 6 -9.20 8.84 8.30
N GLY A 7 -9.63 10.01 8.75
CA GLY A 7 -8.78 11.19 8.74
C GLY A 7 -7.64 11.12 9.75
N LYS A 8 -6.98 12.24 9.91
CA LYS A 8 -5.80 12.42 10.77
C LYS A 8 -6.08 11.97 12.22
N ASN A 9 -5.06 11.42 12.87
CA ASN A 9 -5.05 11.07 14.31
C ASN A 9 -6.06 10.00 14.74
N LYS A 10 -6.55 9.18 13.84
CA LYS A 10 -7.50 8.08 14.15
C LYS A 10 -6.80 6.76 14.52
N GLU A 11 -5.49 6.75 14.62
CA GLU A 11 -4.73 5.54 14.98
C GLU A 11 -5.12 4.96 16.34
N PHE A 12 -5.24 5.82 17.36
CA PHE A 12 -5.63 5.40 18.71
C PHE A 12 -7.05 4.79 18.70
N PHE A 13 -7.98 5.45 18.04
CA PHE A 13 -9.36 4.95 17.88
C PHE A 13 -9.38 3.56 17.25
N LEU A 14 -8.64 3.37 16.14
CA LEU A 14 -8.59 2.07 15.45
C LEU A 14 -7.91 0.98 16.29
N LYS A 15 -6.86 1.31 17.04
CA LYS A 15 -6.21 0.38 17.95
C LYS A 15 -7.18 -0.03 19.07
N LYS A 16 -7.89 0.93 19.69
CA LYS A 16 -8.91 0.67 20.71
C LYS A 16 -10.05 -0.18 20.15
N PHE A 17 -10.52 0.13 18.92
CA PHE A 17 -11.53 -0.68 18.24
C PHE A 17 -11.07 -2.14 18.08
N LEU A 18 -9.86 -2.39 17.62
CA LEU A 18 -9.33 -3.75 17.47
C LEU A 18 -9.19 -4.46 18.82
N LEU A 19 -8.66 -3.78 19.83
CA LEU A 19 -8.51 -4.35 21.20
C LEU A 19 -9.85 -4.68 21.83
N ASN A 20 -10.84 -3.81 21.73
CA ASN A 20 -12.19 -4.05 22.25
C ASN A 20 -12.91 -5.22 21.53
N ASN A 21 -12.43 -5.60 20.35
CA ASN A 21 -12.89 -6.77 19.62
C ASN A 21 -11.89 -7.94 19.72
N PHE A 22 -11.07 -7.95 20.76
CA PHE A 22 -10.13 -9.01 21.13
C PHE A 22 -9.06 -9.34 20.10
N PHE A 23 -8.79 -8.43 19.12
CA PHE A 23 -7.65 -8.59 18.22
C PHE A 23 -6.34 -8.46 18.99
N LYS A 24 -5.39 -9.31 18.66
CA LYS A 24 -4.04 -9.30 19.23
C LYS A 24 -3.02 -8.82 18.16
N LYS A 25 -1.91 -8.25 18.62
CA LYS A 25 -0.78 -7.94 17.75
C LYS A 25 -0.23 -9.23 17.17
N LEU A 26 -0.08 -9.29 15.84
CA LEU A 26 0.44 -10.45 15.12
C LEU A 26 1.95 -10.35 14.92
N TYR A 27 2.46 -9.15 14.63
CA TYR A 27 3.88 -8.86 14.42
C TYR A 27 4.25 -7.49 14.98
N PRO A 28 5.54 -7.23 15.23
CA PRO A 28 6.02 -5.87 15.50
C PRO A 28 5.65 -4.90 14.38
N SER A 29 5.39 -3.66 14.74
CA SER A 29 5.13 -2.61 13.75
C SER A 29 6.38 -2.35 12.91
N ARG A 30 6.18 -2.06 11.62
CA ARG A 30 7.27 -1.82 10.67
C ARG A 30 6.99 -0.61 9.81
N LYS A 31 8.04 0.12 9.47
CA LYS A 31 7.98 1.10 8.41
C LYS A 31 8.00 0.40 7.06
N ILE A 32 7.07 0.72 6.21
CA ILE A 32 6.97 0.18 4.85
C ILE A 32 7.42 1.28 3.89
N ASN A 33 8.38 0.97 3.05
CA ASN A 33 8.80 1.84 1.96
C ASN A 33 8.46 1.18 0.62
N SER A 34 7.95 1.96 -0.32
CA SER A 34 7.63 1.46 -1.66
C SER A 34 7.91 2.54 -2.69
N ILE A 35 8.66 2.21 -3.75
CA ILE A 35 8.78 3.03 -4.95
C ILE A 35 7.85 2.43 -6.00
N TYR A 36 6.93 3.25 -6.49
CA TYR A 36 5.98 2.85 -7.53
C TYR A 36 6.51 3.18 -8.91
N LEU A 37 6.25 2.24 -9.83
CA LEU A 37 6.55 2.37 -11.24
C LEU A 37 5.25 2.45 -12.04
N ASP A 38 5.31 3.18 -13.15
CA ASP A 38 4.20 3.28 -14.11
C ASP A 38 4.75 3.33 -15.55
N THR A 39 3.88 3.23 -16.54
CA THR A 39 4.21 3.53 -17.93
C THR A 39 4.54 5.02 -18.10
N LEU A 40 5.12 5.41 -19.23
CA LEU A 40 5.41 6.80 -19.52
C LEU A 40 4.15 7.68 -19.42
N ASP A 41 3.00 7.14 -19.81
CA ASP A 41 1.70 7.83 -19.85
C ASP A 41 0.85 7.64 -18.59
N TYR A 42 1.41 7.04 -17.52
CA TYR A 42 0.73 6.76 -16.26
C TYR A 42 -0.52 5.85 -16.38
N ASN A 43 -0.48 4.87 -17.28
CA ASN A 43 -1.64 4.02 -17.55
C ASN A 43 -2.11 3.24 -16.32
N PHE A 44 -1.18 2.73 -15.46
CA PHE A 44 -1.58 2.00 -14.25
C PHE A 44 -2.31 2.88 -13.24
N MET A 45 -1.96 4.17 -13.20
CA MET A 45 -2.67 5.16 -12.39
C MET A 45 -4.05 5.43 -12.97
N LYS A 46 -4.16 5.72 -14.26
CA LYS A 46 -5.41 5.98 -14.97
C LYS A 46 -6.39 4.80 -14.81
N ASP A 47 -5.95 3.58 -15.13
CA ASP A 47 -6.75 2.35 -14.95
C ASP A 47 -7.29 2.20 -13.52
N ASN A 48 -6.53 2.68 -12.53
CA ASN A 48 -6.95 2.61 -11.13
C ASN A 48 -8.01 3.65 -10.79
N ILE A 49 -7.92 4.86 -11.34
CA ILE A 49 -8.91 5.94 -11.20
C ILE A 49 -10.19 5.53 -11.90
N ASP A 50 -10.10 5.11 -13.15
CA ASP A 50 -11.23 4.74 -14.01
C ASP A 50 -11.91 3.45 -13.55
N GLY A 51 -11.29 2.73 -12.61
CA GLY A 51 -11.87 1.51 -12.06
C GLY A 51 -11.79 0.31 -12.99
N ILE A 52 -10.95 0.37 -14.04
CA ILE A 52 -10.73 -0.72 -15.00
C ILE A 52 -10.48 -2.02 -14.25
N SER A 53 -11.14 -3.10 -14.69
CA SER A 53 -11.05 -4.40 -14.01
C SER A 53 -9.68 -5.06 -14.17
N ASP A 54 -9.04 -4.90 -15.34
CA ASP A 54 -7.67 -5.36 -15.58
C ASP A 54 -6.68 -4.26 -15.23
N ARG A 55 -6.00 -4.41 -14.10
CA ARG A 55 -5.12 -3.38 -13.54
C ARG A 55 -3.81 -3.95 -13.07
N LYS A 56 -2.74 -3.22 -13.33
CA LYS A 56 -1.39 -3.56 -12.89
C LYS A 56 -0.89 -2.56 -11.84
N LYS A 57 -0.10 -3.03 -10.89
CA LYS A 57 0.69 -2.20 -9.97
C LYS A 57 2.07 -2.80 -9.84
N ILE A 58 3.08 -2.00 -10.09
CA ILE A 58 4.48 -2.41 -10.00
C ILE A 58 5.17 -1.54 -8.96
N ARG A 59 5.97 -2.17 -8.10
CA ARG A 59 6.75 -1.45 -7.10
C ARG A 59 7.96 -2.24 -6.63
N PHE A 60 8.95 -1.49 -6.16
CA PHE A 60 9.98 -1.99 -5.25
C PHE A 60 9.55 -1.72 -3.82
N ARG A 61 9.75 -2.69 -2.92
CA ARG A 61 9.36 -2.57 -1.51
C ARG A 61 10.46 -3.06 -0.60
N TRP A 62 10.66 -2.34 0.53
CA TRP A 62 11.50 -2.80 1.64
C TRP A 62 10.91 -2.35 2.97
N TYR A 63 11.45 -2.91 4.05
CA TYR A 63 10.95 -2.71 5.40
C TYR A 63 11.99 -1.99 6.25
N ASN A 64 11.54 -1.04 7.08
CA ASN A 64 12.41 -0.22 7.91
C ASN A 64 13.52 0.43 7.05
N ASN A 65 14.76 0.34 7.50
CA ASN A 65 15.95 0.81 6.78
C ASN A 65 16.71 -0.35 6.09
N ASP A 66 16.08 -1.53 5.95
CA ASP A 66 16.73 -2.69 5.37
C ASP A 66 16.71 -2.64 3.84
N THR A 67 17.70 -1.96 3.29
CA THR A 67 17.95 -1.87 1.84
C THR A 67 18.63 -3.12 1.27
N LYS A 68 19.03 -4.08 2.11
CA LYS A 68 19.61 -5.36 1.67
C LYS A 68 18.54 -6.37 1.23
N ASN A 69 17.30 -6.18 1.66
CA ASN A 69 16.16 -7.03 1.35
C ASN A 69 15.06 -6.24 0.65
N ILE A 70 15.20 -6.06 -0.66
CA ILE A 70 14.22 -5.37 -1.49
C ILE A 70 13.41 -6.40 -2.26
N PHE A 71 12.12 -6.15 -2.36
CA PHE A 71 11.18 -6.97 -3.08
C PHE A 71 10.63 -6.20 -4.27
N PHE A 72 10.80 -6.75 -5.45
CA PHE A 72 10.11 -6.28 -6.66
C PHE A 72 8.77 -6.99 -6.72
N GLU A 73 7.70 -6.23 -6.66
CA GLU A 73 6.34 -6.74 -6.58
C GLU A 73 5.52 -6.27 -7.77
N ILE A 74 4.88 -7.23 -8.45
CA ILE A 74 3.88 -6.98 -9.48
C ILE A 74 2.55 -7.52 -8.98
N LYS A 75 1.54 -6.68 -8.95
CA LYS A 75 0.16 -7.06 -8.64
C LYS A 75 -0.69 -6.85 -9.87
N ASN A 76 -1.11 -7.94 -10.50
CA ASN A 76 -2.08 -7.94 -11.59
C ASN A 76 -3.46 -8.26 -10.98
N LYS A 77 -4.44 -7.45 -11.29
CA LYS A 77 -5.84 -7.75 -10.99
C LYS A 77 -6.58 -7.88 -12.31
N LYS A 78 -7.21 -9.03 -12.53
CA LYS A 78 -8.09 -9.25 -13.68
C LYS A 78 -9.45 -9.69 -13.14
N ASN A 79 -10.46 -8.85 -13.34
CA ASN A 79 -11.79 -9.02 -12.75
C ASN A 79 -11.70 -9.18 -11.22
N PHE A 80 -12.05 -10.34 -10.68
CA PHE A 80 -12.00 -10.66 -9.24
C PHE A 80 -10.72 -11.34 -8.82
N VAL A 81 -9.90 -11.81 -9.77
CA VAL A 81 -8.65 -12.53 -9.49
C VAL A 81 -7.50 -11.54 -9.32
N VAL A 82 -6.69 -11.79 -8.31
CA VAL A 82 -5.47 -11.01 -8.04
C VAL A 82 -4.28 -11.95 -8.02
N LEU A 83 -3.40 -11.79 -8.99
CA LEU A 83 -2.10 -12.46 -9.01
C LEU A 83 -1.02 -11.51 -8.49
N LYS A 84 -0.21 -12.00 -7.57
CA LYS A 84 0.93 -11.26 -7.03
C LYS A 84 2.21 -12.04 -7.28
N THR A 85 3.12 -11.44 -8.03
CA THR A 85 4.47 -11.95 -8.25
C THR A 85 5.45 -11.15 -7.40
N ILE A 86 6.38 -11.85 -6.73
CA ILE A 86 7.38 -11.24 -5.85
C ILE A 86 8.75 -11.81 -6.23
N HIS A 87 9.68 -10.92 -6.53
CA HIS A 87 11.08 -11.26 -6.74
C HIS A 87 11.93 -10.57 -5.68
N LYS A 88 12.72 -11.33 -4.94
CA LYS A 88 13.67 -10.75 -3.98
C LYS A 88 14.91 -10.28 -4.74
N ILE A 89 15.27 -9.02 -4.54
CA ILE A 89 16.50 -8.43 -5.07
C ILE A 89 17.55 -8.50 -3.97
N LYS A 90 18.69 -9.07 -4.30
CA LYS A 90 19.82 -9.17 -3.38
C LYS A 90 20.69 -7.91 -3.51
N LYS A 91 21.02 -7.32 -2.36
CA LYS A 91 22.10 -6.34 -2.15
C LYS A 91 22.12 -5.16 -3.13
N ILE A 92 21.56 -4.03 -2.73
CA ILE A 92 21.67 -2.76 -3.42
C ILE A 92 22.64 -1.86 -2.65
N LYS A 93 23.57 -1.21 -3.35
CA LYS A 93 24.49 -0.23 -2.76
C LYS A 93 23.75 1.09 -2.54
N GLU A 94 23.89 1.69 -1.35
CA GLU A 94 23.09 2.87 -0.97
C GLU A 94 23.41 4.12 -1.80
N LYS A 95 24.65 4.30 -2.24
CA LYS A 95 25.09 5.51 -2.95
C LYS A 95 24.33 5.81 -4.25
N ASN A 96 23.85 4.78 -4.97
CA ASN A 96 23.13 4.91 -6.24
C ASN A 96 21.83 4.10 -6.25
N PHE A 97 21.07 4.17 -5.16
CA PHE A 97 19.90 3.33 -4.90
C PHE A 97 18.91 3.26 -6.07
N ILE A 98 18.51 4.40 -6.61
CA ILE A 98 17.55 4.44 -7.74
C ILE A 98 18.15 3.85 -9.00
N ASP A 99 19.43 4.13 -9.31
CA ASP A 99 20.06 3.64 -10.53
C ASP A 99 20.32 2.14 -10.49
N GLU A 100 20.64 1.60 -9.31
CA GLU A 100 20.71 0.15 -9.13
C GLU A 100 19.33 -0.52 -9.28
N LEU A 101 18.24 0.09 -8.79
CA LEU A 101 16.90 -0.40 -9.06
C LEU A 101 16.54 -0.37 -10.55
N LYS A 102 16.95 0.67 -11.28
CA LYS A 102 16.79 0.75 -12.74
C LYS A 102 17.57 -0.36 -13.44
N HIS A 103 18.81 -0.62 -13.00
CA HIS A 103 19.64 -1.69 -13.55
C HIS A 103 18.96 -3.06 -13.34
N HIS A 104 18.49 -3.37 -12.12
CA HIS A 104 17.75 -4.59 -11.86
C HIS A 104 16.49 -4.71 -12.73
N LEU A 105 15.80 -3.61 -13.00
CA LEU A 105 14.63 -3.62 -13.87
C LEU A 105 15.00 -4.00 -15.31
N LYS A 106 16.12 -3.49 -15.85
CA LYS A 106 16.59 -3.79 -17.21
C LYS A 106 16.91 -5.27 -17.42
N PHE A 107 17.45 -5.96 -16.43
CA PHE A 107 17.80 -7.37 -16.50
C PHE A 107 16.69 -8.33 -16.12
N SER A 108 15.57 -7.82 -15.59
CA SER A 108 14.40 -8.67 -15.35
C SER A 108 13.70 -8.97 -16.67
N LYS A 109 13.27 -10.23 -16.88
CA LYS A 109 12.48 -10.65 -18.07
C LYS A 109 11.14 -9.87 -18.25
N ILE A 110 10.90 -8.87 -17.44
CA ILE A 110 9.70 -8.02 -17.40
C ILE A 110 9.88 -6.79 -18.32
N ASN A 111 11.01 -6.67 -18.99
CA ASN A 111 11.51 -5.44 -19.59
C ASN A 111 10.98 -5.12 -21.00
N ASN A 112 9.82 -5.65 -21.39
CA ASN A 112 9.20 -5.26 -22.67
C ASN A 112 8.52 -3.88 -22.63
N HIS A 113 8.57 -3.17 -21.51
CA HIS A 113 7.92 -1.87 -21.34
C HIS A 113 8.85 -0.87 -20.67
N ASN A 114 8.91 0.33 -21.21
CA ASN A 114 9.61 1.47 -20.59
C ASN A 114 8.81 1.95 -19.37
N TYR A 115 9.19 1.48 -18.16
CA TYR A 115 8.61 1.96 -16.93
C TYR A 115 9.40 3.13 -16.36
N LYS A 116 8.71 4.15 -15.86
CA LYS A 116 9.29 5.23 -15.07
C LYS A 116 9.07 5.04 -13.58
N PHE A 117 10.04 5.48 -12.81
CA PHE A 117 9.95 5.58 -11.36
C PHE A 117 9.18 6.85 -11.04
N VAL A 118 8.02 6.72 -10.38
CA VAL A 118 7.11 7.85 -10.19
C VAL A 118 7.29 8.51 -8.84
N LEU A 119 7.02 7.77 -7.79
CA LEU A 119 7.06 8.30 -6.42
C LEU A 119 7.40 7.21 -5.39
N LYS A 120 7.97 7.65 -4.26
CA LYS A 120 8.17 6.83 -3.06
C LYS A 120 7.05 7.09 -2.08
N VAL A 121 6.44 6.04 -1.54
CA VAL A 121 5.51 6.11 -0.41
C VAL A 121 6.11 5.39 0.77
N SER A 122 6.09 6.04 1.93
CA SER A 122 6.49 5.45 3.20
C SER A 122 5.37 5.59 4.23
N TYR A 123 5.21 4.61 5.12
CA TYR A 123 4.19 4.62 6.17
C TYR A 123 4.54 3.63 7.28
N ASP A 124 4.00 3.84 8.48
CA ASP A 124 4.09 2.90 9.58
C ASP A 124 2.92 1.93 9.53
N ARG A 125 3.17 0.62 9.73
CA ARG A 125 2.16 -0.43 9.71
C ARG A 125 2.20 -1.27 10.97
N SER A 126 1.06 -1.37 11.66
CA SER A 126 0.83 -2.36 12.71
C SER A 126 -0.01 -3.53 12.19
N TYR A 127 0.18 -4.71 12.79
CA TYR A 127 -0.40 -5.98 12.34
C TYR A 127 -1.21 -6.61 13.46
N TRP A 128 -2.41 -7.06 13.15
CA TRP A 128 -3.38 -7.56 14.09
C TRP A 128 -4.06 -8.81 13.55
N ILE A 129 -4.53 -9.67 14.46
CA ILE A 129 -5.27 -10.88 14.12
C ILE A 129 -6.46 -11.06 15.06
N SER A 130 -7.59 -11.51 14.53
CA SER A 130 -8.78 -11.85 15.33
C SER A 130 -8.54 -13.09 16.21
N PRO A 131 -9.30 -13.29 17.30
CA PRO A 131 -9.16 -14.45 18.16
C PRO A 131 -9.27 -15.78 17.41
N ASP A 132 -10.21 -15.88 16.50
CA ASP A 132 -10.47 -17.05 15.66
C ASP A 132 -9.53 -17.17 14.44
N LYS A 133 -8.58 -16.25 14.29
CA LYS A 133 -7.59 -16.16 13.20
C LYS A 133 -8.19 -16.00 11.80
N LYS A 134 -9.49 -15.78 11.66
CA LYS A 134 -10.15 -15.60 10.35
C LYS A 134 -9.87 -14.25 9.72
N PHE A 135 -9.67 -13.20 10.54
CA PHE A 135 -9.45 -11.84 10.08
C PHE A 135 -8.04 -11.36 10.46
N ARG A 136 -7.26 -11.00 9.47
CA ARG A 136 -6.02 -10.24 9.67
C ARG A 136 -6.32 -8.78 9.42
N ALA A 137 -5.91 -7.89 10.32
CA ALA A 137 -6.05 -6.46 10.16
C ALA A 137 -4.69 -5.77 10.15
N THR A 138 -4.58 -4.67 9.42
CA THR A 138 -3.43 -3.78 9.47
C THR A 138 -3.89 -2.34 9.61
N ILE A 139 -3.18 -1.54 10.42
CA ILE A 139 -3.38 -0.10 10.50
C ILE A 139 -2.15 0.56 9.91
N ASP A 140 -2.36 1.41 8.89
CA ASP A 140 -1.34 2.21 8.23
C ASP A 140 -1.49 3.67 8.63
N THR A 141 -0.40 4.27 9.11
CA THR A 141 -0.36 5.64 9.61
C THR A 141 0.88 6.38 9.10
N LYS A 142 0.93 7.69 9.31
CA LYS A 142 2.06 8.54 8.94
C LYS A 142 2.48 8.34 7.49
N ILE A 143 1.50 8.29 6.61
CA ILE A 143 1.74 8.09 5.19
C ILE A 143 2.37 9.35 4.61
N ASN A 144 3.53 9.20 3.99
CA ASN A 144 4.17 10.28 3.26
C ASN A 144 4.57 9.82 1.86
N ALA A 145 4.60 10.76 0.93
CA ALA A 145 4.97 10.53 -0.45
C ALA A 145 6.01 11.55 -0.90
N THR A 146 7.00 11.08 -1.66
CA THR A 146 8.07 11.89 -2.22
C THR A 146 8.15 11.64 -3.73
N ALA A 147 8.13 12.68 -4.54
CA ALA A 147 8.32 12.56 -5.98
C ALA A 147 9.75 12.12 -6.31
N ILE A 148 9.93 11.17 -7.24
CA ILE A 148 11.28 10.69 -7.59
C ILE A 148 12.04 11.75 -8.38
N ASN A 149 11.37 12.46 -9.31
CA ASN A 149 12.01 13.49 -10.15
C ASN A 149 12.27 14.79 -9.38
N ASN A 150 11.54 15.03 -8.30
CA ASN A 150 11.73 16.18 -7.43
C ASN A 150 11.76 15.73 -5.97
N LYS A 151 12.92 15.28 -5.50
CA LYS A 151 13.12 14.77 -4.14
C LYS A 151 12.80 15.77 -3.02
N LYS A 152 12.75 17.06 -3.34
CA LYS A 152 12.37 18.12 -2.38
C LYS A 152 10.86 18.16 -2.14
N LYS A 153 10.06 17.66 -3.09
CA LYS A 153 8.61 17.64 -2.96
C LYS A 153 8.15 16.41 -2.18
N THR A 154 7.98 16.56 -0.88
CA THR A 154 7.44 15.53 0.02
C THR A 154 6.16 16.05 0.65
N ILE A 155 5.14 15.23 0.66
CA ILE A 155 3.84 15.50 1.27
C ILE A 155 3.49 14.45 2.31
N PHE A 156 2.66 14.85 3.29
CA PHE A 156 2.09 13.96 4.30
C PHE A 156 0.60 13.80 4.05
N LEU A 157 0.15 12.56 3.88
CA LEU A 157 -1.27 12.25 3.74
C LEU A 157 -1.90 12.17 5.14
N PRO A 158 -3.06 12.82 5.34
CA PRO A 158 -3.73 12.82 6.64
C PRO A 158 -4.43 11.49 6.95
N ASP A 159 -4.40 10.55 6.00
CA ASP A 159 -5.17 9.32 6.05
C ASP A 159 -4.60 8.32 7.06
N THR A 160 -5.48 7.74 7.87
CA THR A 160 -5.25 6.52 8.65
C THR A 160 -6.05 5.39 8.02
N ILE A 161 -5.41 4.27 7.69
CA ILE A 161 -6.06 3.21 6.93
C ILE A 161 -6.11 1.93 7.74
N LEU A 162 -7.32 1.43 7.95
CA LEU A 162 -7.56 0.08 8.45
C LEU A 162 -7.87 -0.83 7.27
N GLU A 163 -7.12 -1.92 7.12
CA GLU A 163 -7.34 -2.92 6.08
C GLU A 163 -7.55 -4.29 6.71
N PHE A 164 -8.67 -4.94 6.37
CA PHE A 164 -8.92 -6.33 6.73
C PHE A 164 -8.67 -7.25 5.55
N LYS A 165 -8.08 -8.41 5.83
CA LYS A 165 -7.90 -9.52 4.89
C LYS A 165 -8.44 -10.80 5.48
N PHE A 166 -9.21 -11.51 4.67
CA PHE A 166 -9.86 -12.78 5.02
C PHE A 166 -10.13 -13.59 3.77
N LEU A 167 -10.40 -14.87 3.92
CA LEU A 167 -10.79 -15.75 2.82
C LEU A 167 -12.22 -15.43 2.36
N PRO A 168 -12.56 -15.64 1.07
CA PRO A 168 -13.89 -15.32 0.52
C PRO A 168 -15.06 -15.93 1.30
N ASN A 169 -14.91 -17.15 1.82
CA ASN A 169 -15.93 -17.84 2.62
C ASN A 169 -16.26 -17.15 3.95
N TYR A 170 -15.43 -16.20 4.40
CA TYR A 170 -15.69 -15.40 5.61
C TYR A 170 -16.28 -14.01 5.31
N GLU A 171 -16.68 -13.73 4.09
CA GLU A 171 -17.24 -12.42 3.69
C GLU A 171 -18.50 -12.07 4.50
N LEU A 172 -19.43 -13.02 4.67
CA LEU A 172 -20.66 -12.82 5.44
C LEU A 172 -20.35 -12.59 6.94
N SER A 173 -19.49 -13.42 7.52
CA SER A 173 -19.05 -13.26 8.91
C SER A 173 -18.38 -11.91 9.14
N PHE A 174 -17.59 -11.44 8.17
CA PHE A 174 -16.95 -10.12 8.22
C PHE A 174 -17.97 -8.99 8.18
N ARG A 175 -18.97 -9.06 7.30
CA ARG A 175 -20.05 -8.05 7.22
C ARG A 175 -20.81 -7.96 8.52
N ASN A 176 -21.20 -9.09 9.10
CA ASN A 176 -21.88 -9.13 10.40
C ASN A 176 -21.02 -8.54 11.51
N PHE A 177 -19.72 -8.87 11.54
CA PHE A 177 -18.77 -8.30 12.48
C PHE A 177 -18.70 -6.77 12.37
N ILE A 178 -18.53 -6.20 11.18
CA ILE A 178 -18.42 -4.75 11.02
C ILE A 178 -19.74 -4.04 11.33
N ASN A 179 -20.85 -4.54 10.82
CA ASN A 179 -22.17 -3.92 11.02
C ASN A 179 -22.59 -3.89 12.49
N SER A 180 -22.25 -4.93 13.25
CA SER A 180 -22.57 -5.01 14.69
C SER A 180 -21.68 -4.13 15.57
N LYS A 181 -20.53 -3.65 15.08
CA LYS A 181 -19.51 -3.03 15.92
C LYS A 181 -19.19 -1.58 15.61
N SER A 182 -19.53 -1.07 14.42
CA SER A 182 -19.19 0.32 14.09
C SER A 182 -20.00 0.90 12.94
N ASN A 183 -20.81 1.89 13.23
CA ASN A 183 -21.45 2.75 12.22
C ASN A 183 -20.47 3.75 11.60
N LEU A 184 -19.25 3.89 12.16
CA LEU A 184 -18.25 4.87 11.72
C LEU A 184 -17.31 4.30 10.63
N LEU A 185 -17.29 2.98 10.45
CA LEU A 185 -16.40 2.32 9.49
C LEU A 185 -17.14 2.05 8.18
N ARG A 186 -16.82 2.84 7.16
CA ARG A 186 -17.35 2.63 5.80
C ARG A 186 -16.26 2.11 4.88
N VAL A 187 -16.57 1.02 4.15
CA VAL A 187 -15.64 0.44 3.17
C VAL A 187 -15.41 1.42 2.03
N GLN A 188 -14.14 1.68 1.72
CA GLN A 188 -13.75 2.60 0.66
C GLN A 188 -12.71 1.97 -0.27
N LYS A 189 -12.71 2.37 -1.53
CA LYS A 189 -11.61 2.10 -2.45
C LYS A 189 -10.46 3.05 -2.08
N TYR A 190 -9.26 2.49 -1.85
CA TYR A 190 -8.08 3.29 -1.53
C TYR A 190 -6.83 2.71 -2.17
N SER A 191 -6.11 3.56 -2.86
CA SER A 191 -4.79 3.25 -3.43
C SER A 191 -3.78 4.29 -2.94
N LYS A 192 -2.81 3.89 -2.12
CA LYS A 192 -1.73 4.78 -1.69
C LYS A 192 -1.00 5.43 -2.87
N TYR A 193 -0.76 4.67 -3.94
CA TYR A 193 -0.12 5.17 -5.16
C TYR A 193 -0.90 6.35 -5.76
N VAL A 194 -2.17 6.12 -6.09
CA VAL A 194 -3.03 7.13 -6.72
C VAL A 194 -3.21 8.35 -5.81
N ARG A 195 -3.58 8.11 -4.55
CA ARG A 195 -3.78 9.20 -3.57
C ARG A 195 -2.53 10.05 -3.39
N SER A 196 -1.36 9.40 -3.33
CA SER A 196 -0.07 10.10 -3.22
C SER A 196 0.28 10.87 -4.49
N PHE A 197 -0.01 10.32 -5.65
CA PHE A 197 0.25 10.98 -6.93
C PHE A 197 -0.59 12.27 -7.05
N ILE A 198 -1.90 12.16 -6.87
CA ILE A 198 -2.82 13.31 -6.92
C ILE A 198 -2.37 14.39 -5.92
N ALA A 199 -2.12 14.01 -4.67
CA ALA A 199 -1.72 14.98 -3.66
C ALA A 199 -0.36 15.65 -3.96
N LEU A 200 0.57 14.96 -4.63
CA LEU A 200 1.82 15.57 -5.09
C LEU A 200 1.58 16.58 -6.22
N GLU A 201 0.68 16.29 -7.16
CA GLU A 201 0.32 17.22 -8.23
C GLU A 201 -0.41 18.46 -7.66
N ASP A 202 -1.35 18.27 -6.76
CA ASP A 202 -2.13 19.35 -6.13
C ASP A 202 -1.33 20.16 -5.09
N GLY A 203 -0.02 19.92 -4.97
CA GLY A 203 0.84 20.63 -4.01
C GLY A 203 0.56 20.31 -2.54
N GLY A 204 -0.12 19.18 -2.27
CA GLY A 204 -0.48 18.75 -0.91
C GLY A 204 -1.78 19.36 -0.38
N ARG A 205 -2.54 20.04 -1.19
CA ARG A 205 -3.89 20.50 -0.84
C ARG A 205 -4.82 19.28 -0.75
N PHE A 206 -5.47 19.10 0.37
CA PHE A 206 -6.47 18.03 0.60
C PHE A 206 -7.83 18.73 0.74
N ASN A 207 -8.63 18.64 -0.29
CA ASN A 207 -10.05 19.02 -0.23
C ASN A 207 -10.86 17.88 0.36
#